data_37f77a8df10656dfed1f9c9663f6ae70
#
_entry.id   37f77a8df10656dfed1f9c9663f6ae70
#
_cell.length_a   1.000
_cell.length_b   1.000
_cell.length_c   1.000
_cell.angle_alpha   90.00
_cell.angle_beta   90.00
_cell.angle_gamma   90.00
#
_symmetry.space_group_name_H-M   'P 1'
#
loop_
_entity.id
_entity.type
_entity.pdbx_description
1 polymer ?
#
loop_
_entity_poly.entity_id
_entity_poly.type
_entity_poly.pdbx_seq_one_letter_code
_entity_poly.pdbx_strand_id
1 'polypeptide(L)'
;GRGGALGALLLSPRSGALPSTHSLLQEAQGLPHGTACTAARQGGGRGRGGNAWESPEGCLMFSVLLRTPMGGERVPFLQYAASLAAVQAVQSHCAGDDLGLRIKWPNDLFAEGQKVGGVLCTSAYREGQFEVLVGLGLNFTNSRPTTCVADLLAARRPGCSLPSREALLAGILERLEEHAGTIEACGFTPLRDAYTALWLHTGQEVRFEDGDTLVVEGLADSGFLLARRKGGSETFELHPDGNRLDFWTGLLRRRVPD
;
A
#
# COMPACT_ATOMS: atom_id res chain seq x y z
N GLY A 1 2.86 18.54 -21.55
CA GLY A 1 1.55 17.95 -21.64
C GLY A 1 0.97 17.84 -20.24
N ARG A 2 -0.20 18.38 -19.98
CA ARG A 2 -0.88 18.31 -18.67
C ARG A 2 -1.23 16.86 -18.40
N GLY A 3 -0.77 16.31 -17.28
CA GLY A 3 -1.23 15.03 -16.76
C GLY A 3 -2.75 15.07 -16.64
N GLY A 4 -3.43 14.15 -17.29
CA GLY A 4 -4.88 14.07 -17.24
C GLY A 4 -5.30 13.62 -15.85
N ALA A 5 -6.23 14.34 -15.26
CA ALA A 5 -6.86 13.94 -14.01
C ALA A 5 -7.33 12.47 -14.09
N LEU A 6 -7.19 11.73 -13.00
CA LEU A 6 -7.73 10.37 -12.89
C LEU A 6 -9.23 10.42 -13.18
N GLY A 7 -9.61 10.18 -14.42
CA GLY A 7 -11.00 10.06 -14.83
C GLY A 7 -11.56 8.74 -14.31
N ALA A 8 -12.11 8.76 -13.09
CA ALA A 8 -12.64 7.56 -12.48
C ALA A 8 -13.86 7.05 -13.23
N LEU A 9 -13.72 6.03 -14.06
CA LEU A 9 -14.83 5.19 -14.46
C LEU A 9 -15.10 4.21 -13.30
N LEU A 10 -16.06 4.56 -12.46
CA LEU A 10 -16.43 3.75 -11.29
C LEU A 10 -17.31 2.59 -11.76
N LEU A 11 -16.71 1.43 -11.93
CA LEU A 11 -17.46 0.18 -12.15
C LEU A 11 -17.85 -0.38 -10.78
N SER A 12 -19.09 -0.19 -10.38
CA SER A 12 -19.65 -0.84 -9.20
C SER A 12 -20.84 -1.71 -9.65
N PRO A 13 -20.72 -3.04 -9.61
CA PRO A 13 -21.89 -3.87 -9.88
C PRO A 13 -22.92 -3.69 -8.78
N ARG A 14 -24.16 -3.45 -9.19
CA ARG A 14 -25.29 -3.18 -8.30
C ARG A 14 -25.74 -4.38 -7.48
N SER A 15 -25.29 -5.59 -7.80
CA SER A 15 -25.63 -6.82 -7.05
C SER A 15 -24.59 -7.91 -7.27
N GLY A 16 -24.23 -8.63 -6.20
CA GLY A 16 -23.34 -9.77 -6.23
C GLY A 16 -21.90 -9.46 -5.81
N ALA A 17 -21.16 -10.51 -5.47
CA ALA A 17 -19.72 -10.43 -5.22
C ALA A 17 -18.97 -10.47 -6.56
N LEU A 18 -18.05 -9.54 -6.77
CA LEU A 18 -17.08 -9.64 -7.86
C LEU A 18 -16.01 -10.69 -7.51
N PRO A 19 -15.40 -11.35 -8.49
CA PRO A 19 -14.20 -12.16 -8.24
C PRO A 19 -13.10 -11.31 -7.57
N SER A 20 -12.67 -10.25 -8.24
CA SER A 20 -11.69 -9.28 -7.73
C SER A 20 -11.71 -8.03 -8.61
N THR A 21 -11.66 -6.84 -8.01
CA THR A 21 -11.50 -5.59 -8.75
C THR A 21 -10.20 -5.56 -9.56
N HIS A 22 -9.14 -6.16 -9.00
CA HIS A 22 -7.83 -6.27 -9.65
C HIS A 22 -7.90 -7.17 -10.90
N SER A 23 -8.50 -8.36 -10.78
CA SER A 23 -8.66 -9.29 -11.89
C SER A 23 -9.50 -8.70 -13.01
N LEU A 24 -10.59 -8.01 -12.68
CA LEU A 24 -11.44 -7.36 -13.69
C LEU A 24 -10.68 -6.34 -14.55
N LEU A 25 -9.88 -5.47 -13.91
CA LEU A 25 -9.09 -4.49 -14.66
C LEU A 25 -7.95 -5.17 -15.42
N GLN A 26 -7.38 -6.26 -14.90
CA GLN A 26 -6.32 -7.00 -15.54
C GLN A 26 -6.77 -7.73 -16.82
N GLU A 27 -8.02 -8.21 -16.83
CA GLU A 27 -8.62 -8.95 -17.96
C GLU A 27 -9.21 -8.00 -19.03
N ALA A 28 -9.59 -6.78 -18.62
CA ALA A 28 -10.16 -5.80 -19.52
C ALA A 28 -9.09 -5.18 -20.44
N GLN A 29 -9.45 -4.95 -21.70
CA GLN A 29 -8.57 -4.35 -22.70
C GLN A 29 -9.00 -2.92 -23.02
N GLY A 30 -8.04 -2.09 -23.45
CA GLY A 30 -8.33 -0.76 -23.95
C GLY A 30 -8.84 0.24 -22.91
N LEU A 31 -8.68 -0.07 -21.61
CA LEU A 31 -9.09 0.83 -20.55
C LEU A 31 -8.22 2.10 -20.56
N PRO A 32 -8.79 3.31 -20.39
CA PRO A 32 -7.99 4.52 -20.26
C PRO A 32 -7.19 4.56 -18.95
N HIS A 33 -6.11 5.37 -18.93
CA HIS A 33 -5.42 5.74 -17.70
C HIS A 33 -6.41 6.28 -16.66
N GLY A 34 -6.24 5.91 -15.38
CA GLY A 34 -7.12 6.37 -14.31
C GLY A 34 -8.42 5.59 -14.19
N THR A 35 -8.66 4.55 -15.01
CA THR A 35 -9.83 3.69 -14.81
C THR A 35 -9.75 3.00 -13.45
N ALA A 36 -10.75 3.25 -12.60
CA ALA A 36 -10.86 2.64 -11.29
C ALA A 36 -12.09 1.71 -11.21
N CYS A 37 -11.93 0.61 -10.48
CA CYS A 37 -12.99 -0.34 -10.17
C CYS A 37 -13.10 -0.49 -8.65
N THR A 38 -14.31 -0.35 -8.11
CA THR A 38 -14.61 -0.66 -6.70
C THR A 38 -15.77 -1.63 -6.61
N ALA A 39 -15.89 -2.31 -5.48
CA ALA A 39 -16.98 -3.27 -5.23
C ALA A 39 -17.46 -3.17 -3.78
N ALA A 40 -18.69 -3.62 -3.53
CA ALA A 40 -19.20 -3.78 -2.17
C ALA A 40 -18.61 -5.03 -1.49
N ARG A 41 -18.37 -6.10 -2.28
CA ARG A 41 -17.81 -7.39 -1.83
C ARG A 41 -16.96 -8.02 -2.93
N GLN A 42 -15.97 -8.81 -2.53
CA GLN A 42 -15.17 -9.65 -3.45
C GLN A 42 -15.17 -11.10 -2.96
N GLY A 43 -15.33 -12.05 -3.90
CA GLY A 43 -15.26 -13.48 -3.60
C GLY A 43 -13.86 -14.08 -3.75
N GLY A 44 -12.94 -13.37 -4.42
CA GLY A 44 -11.59 -13.84 -4.71
C GLY A 44 -10.56 -12.72 -4.64
N GLY A 45 -10.60 -11.92 -3.57
CA GLY A 45 -9.60 -10.88 -3.33
C GLY A 45 -8.18 -11.44 -3.30
N ARG A 46 -7.21 -10.70 -3.85
CA ARG A 46 -5.82 -11.12 -3.97
C ARG A 46 -4.89 -10.27 -3.13
N GLY A 47 -3.93 -10.92 -2.49
CA GLY A 47 -2.78 -10.33 -1.84
C GLY A 47 -1.47 -10.73 -2.53
N ARG A 48 -0.34 -10.26 -2.03
CA ARG A 48 1.00 -10.63 -2.52
C ARG A 48 1.29 -12.12 -2.28
N GLY A 49 2.13 -12.69 -3.16
CA GLY A 49 2.60 -14.08 -3.01
C GLY A 49 1.50 -15.14 -3.09
N GLY A 50 0.37 -14.84 -3.74
CA GLY A 50 -0.75 -15.77 -3.85
C GLY A 50 -1.68 -15.83 -2.64
N ASN A 51 -1.48 -14.97 -1.64
CA ASN A 51 -2.37 -14.89 -0.48
C ASN A 51 -3.75 -14.39 -0.88
N ALA A 52 -4.79 -14.90 -0.20
CA ALA A 52 -6.15 -14.39 -0.34
C ALA A 52 -6.32 -13.10 0.50
N TRP A 53 -7.14 -12.17 0.00
CA TRP A 53 -7.62 -11.02 0.75
C TRP A 53 -9.12 -11.17 0.96
N GLU A 54 -9.55 -11.26 2.20
CA GLU A 54 -10.97 -11.29 2.55
C GLU A 54 -11.58 -9.89 2.40
N SER A 55 -12.67 -9.80 1.66
CA SER A 55 -13.35 -8.53 1.37
C SER A 55 -14.83 -8.61 1.76
N PRO A 56 -15.14 -8.66 3.06
CA PRO A 56 -16.53 -8.66 3.52
C PRO A 56 -17.20 -7.31 3.27
N GLU A 57 -18.49 -7.26 3.51
CA GLU A 57 -19.21 -5.99 3.54
C GLU A 57 -18.59 -5.05 4.58
N GLY A 58 -18.48 -3.75 4.23
CA GLY A 58 -17.78 -2.77 5.06
C GLY A 58 -16.32 -2.58 4.72
N CYS A 59 -15.71 -3.45 3.92
CA CYS A 59 -14.37 -3.23 3.41
C CYS A 59 -14.39 -2.18 2.28
N LEU A 60 -13.47 -1.21 2.31
CA LEU A 60 -13.16 -0.36 1.16
C LEU A 60 -12.15 -1.08 0.30
N MET A 61 -12.52 -1.43 -0.91
CA MET A 61 -11.61 -2.03 -1.87
C MET A 61 -11.77 -1.40 -3.25
N PHE A 62 -10.66 -1.17 -3.90
CA PHE A 62 -10.64 -0.73 -5.28
C PHE A 62 -9.36 -1.17 -5.99
N SER A 63 -9.38 -1.10 -7.30
CA SER A 63 -8.19 -1.16 -8.14
C SER A 63 -8.23 -0.03 -9.15
N VAL A 64 -7.06 0.54 -9.49
CA VAL A 64 -6.93 1.60 -10.49
C VAL A 64 -5.79 1.28 -11.45
N LEU A 65 -6.00 1.58 -12.73
CA LEU A 65 -5.01 1.43 -13.79
C LEU A 65 -4.26 2.75 -13.97
N LEU A 66 -2.96 2.71 -13.71
CA LEU A 66 -2.05 3.82 -14.00
C LEU A 66 -1.19 3.47 -15.22
N ARG A 67 -1.03 4.42 -16.15
CA ARG A 67 -0.07 4.32 -17.24
C ARG A 67 0.99 5.39 -17.04
N THR A 68 2.25 5.00 -17.13
CA THR A 68 3.35 5.91 -16.87
C THR A 68 4.56 5.58 -17.74
N PRO A 69 5.26 6.62 -18.27
CA PRO A 69 6.52 6.45 -18.99
C PRO A 69 7.74 6.32 -18.06
N MET A 70 7.55 6.33 -16.73
CA MET A 70 8.68 6.26 -15.79
C MET A 70 9.49 4.98 -15.98
N GLY A 71 10.77 5.03 -15.65
CA GLY A 71 11.65 3.86 -15.69
C GLY A 71 11.22 2.75 -14.71
N GLY A 72 11.55 1.51 -15.05
CA GLY A 72 11.16 0.34 -14.26
C GLY A 72 11.64 0.38 -12.81
N GLU A 73 12.75 1.06 -12.54
CA GLU A 73 13.29 1.28 -11.20
C GLU A 73 12.39 2.14 -10.30
N ARG A 74 11.51 2.96 -10.89
CA ARG A 74 10.57 3.82 -10.16
C ARG A 74 9.20 3.20 -9.95
N VAL A 75 8.80 2.25 -10.80
CA VAL A 75 7.48 1.60 -10.75
C VAL A 75 7.16 0.99 -9.37
N PRO A 76 8.08 0.30 -8.66
CA PRO A 76 7.80 -0.24 -7.33
C PRO A 76 7.38 0.80 -6.29
N PHE A 77 7.79 2.05 -6.44
CA PHE A 77 7.41 3.13 -5.52
C PHE A 77 5.94 3.52 -5.60
N LEU A 78 5.22 3.16 -6.66
CA LEU A 78 3.76 3.36 -6.73
C LEU A 78 3.03 2.58 -5.64
N GLN A 79 3.57 1.45 -5.18
CA GLN A 79 3.04 0.71 -4.04
C GLN A 79 3.21 1.50 -2.73
N TYR A 80 4.34 2.18 -2.56
CA TYR A 80 4.59 3.03 -1.38
C TYR A 80 3.72 4.29 -1.43
N ALA A 81 3.59 4.90 -2.62
CA ALA A 81 2.68 6.01 -2.86
C ALA A 81 1.23 5.67 -2.48
N ALA A 82 0.74 4.50 -2.88
CA ALA A 82 -0.62 4.06 -2.56
C ALA A 82 -0.81 3.82 -1.05
N SER A 83 0.18 3.26 -0.37
CA SER A 83 0.15 3.08 1.08
C SER A 83 0.15 4.42 1.82
N LEU A 84 1.00 5.35 1.39
CA LEU A 84 1.08 6.72 1.93
C LEU A 84 -0.24 7.47 1.70
N ALA A 85 -0.76 7.43 0.47
CA ALA A 85 -2.03 8.06 0.10
C ALA A 85 -3.20 7.56 0.97
N ALA A 86 -3.26 6.25 1.22
CA ALA A 86 -4.31 5.66 2.06
C ALA A 86 -4.24 6.18 3.51
N VAL A 87 -3.05 6.19 4.13
CA VAL A 87 -2.89 6.68 5.50
C VAL A 87 -3.23 8.16 5.59
N GLN A 88 -2.70 8.98 4.69
CA GLN A 88 -2.94 10.42 4.66
C GLN A 88 -4.41 10.77 4.40
N ALA A 89 -5.08 10.04 3.51
CA ALA A 89 -6.51 10.23 3.24
C ALA A 89 -7.35 9.91 4.49
N VAL A 90 -7.07 8.79 5.17
CA VAL A 90 -7.74 8.45 6.44
C VAL A 90 -7.53 9.56 7.46
N GLN A 91 -6.31 10.03 7.67
CA GLN A 91 -6.01 11.11 8.60
C GLN A 91 -6.79 12.40 8.26
N SER A 92 -6.78 12.82 7.00
CA SER A 92 -7.46 14.05 6.55
C SER A 92 -8.98 13.99 6.69
N HIS A 93 -9.58 12.85 6.37
CA HIS A 93 -11.04 12.68 6.42
C HIS A 93 -11.55 12.36 7.84
N CYS A 94 -10.65 11.93 8.73
CA CYS A 94 -10.97 11.63 10.12
C CYS A 94 -10.43 12.70 11.07
N ALA A 95 -10.81 13.97 10.82
CA ALA A 95 -10.53 15.15 11.66
C ALA A 95 -9.05 15.58 11.76
N GLY A 96 -8.20 15.15 10.84
CA GLY A 96 -6.79 15.55 10.77
C GLY A 96 -5.86 14.93 11.81
N ASP A 97 -6.39 14.02 12.66
CA ASP A 97 -5.60 13.39 13.71
C ASP A 97 -5.00 12.05 13.32
N ASP A 98 -3.95 11.69 14.01
CA ASP A 98 -3.31 10.40 13.89
C ASP A 98 -4.14 9.29 14.56
N LEU A 99 -4.85 8.52 13.76
CA LEU A 99 -5.59 7.34 14.21
C LEU A 99 -4.67 6.14 14.54
N GLY A 100 -3.36 6.31 14.52
CA GLY A 100 -2.39 5.23 14.75
C GLY A 100 -2.27 4.27 13.57
N LEU A 101 -2.77 4.65 12.39
CA LEU A 101 -2.57 3.86 11.17
C LEU A 101 -1.13 4.02 10.69
N ARG A 102 -0.45 2.90 10.47
CA ARG A 102 0.97 2.84 10.11
C ARG A 102 1.18 1.93 8.91
N ILE A 103 2.28 2.20 8.20
CA ILE A 103 2.71 1.41 7.05
C ILE A 103 3.69 0.34 7.54
N LYS A 104 3.33 -0.93 7.31
CA LYS A 104 4.26 -2.04 7.41
C LYS A 104 4.82 -2.31 6.01
N TRP A 105 6.07 -1.93 5.81
CA TRP A 105 6.77 -2.14 4.54
C TRP A 105 6.72 -3.60 4.11
N PRO A 106 6.54 -3.89 2.82
CA PRO A 106 6.46 -2.91 1.74
C PRO A 106 5.03 -2.46 1.39
N ASN A 107 3.96 -3.07 1.91
CA ASN A 107 2.63 -2.91 1.33
C ASN A 107 1.43 -3.06 2.27
N ASP A 108 1.66 -3.24 3.54
CA ASP A 108 0.57 -3.50 4.50
C ASP A 108 0.28 -2.27 5.36
N LEU A 109 -0.97 -2.11 5.76
CA LEU A 109 -1.42 -1.09 6.69
C LEU A 109 -1.81 -1.73 8.02
N PHE A 110 -1.28 -1.19 9.11
CA PHE A 110 -1.44 -1.72 10.46
C PHE A 110 -1.90 -0.63 11.42
N ALA A 111 -2.66 -1.03 12.43
CA ALA A 111 -2.94 -0.23 13.61
C ALA A 111 -2.98 -1.16 14.82
N GLU A 112 -2.39 -0.73 15.95
CA GLU A 112 -2.41 -1.48 17.22
C GLU A 112 -1.94 -2.94 17.08
N GLY A 113 -0.94 -3.16 16.23
CA GLY A 113 -0.40 -4.49 15.95
C GLY A 113 -1.26 -5.38 15.05
N GLN A 114 -2.41 -4.90 14.56
CA GLN A 114 -3.32 -5.63 13.70
C GLN A 114 -3.30 -5.09 12.26
N LYS A 115 -3.47 -5.99 11.29
CA LYS A 115 -3.56 -5.60 9.88
C LYS A 115 -4.92 -4.96 9.60
N VAL A 116 -4.90 -3.75 9.08
CA VAL A 116 -6.09 -2.97 8.71
C VAL A 116 -6.29 -2.94 7.20
N GLY A 117 -5.21 -3.08 6.43
CA GLY A 117 -5.29 -2.99 4.98
C GLY A 117 -4.03 -3.48 4.29
N GLY A 118 -4.04 -3.40 2.97
CA GLY A 118 -2.89 -3.74 2.16
C GLY A 118 -3.02 -3.25 0.72
N VAL A 119 -1.87 -3.11 0.07
CA VAL A 119 -1.74 -2.69 -1.32
C VAL A 119 -1.15 -3.83 -2.15
N LEU A 120 -1.70 -4.06 -3.32
CA LEU A 120 -1.18 -4.99 -4.33
C LEU A 120 -0.94 -4.22 -5.62
N CYS A 121 0.31 -4.15 -6.06
CA CYS A 121 0.66 -3.61 -7.37
C CYS A 121 1.12 -4.73 -8.30
N THR A 122 0.60 -4.74 -9.52
CA THR A 122 1.13 -5.55 -10.63
C THR A 122 1.41 -4.63 -11.80
N SER A 123 2.45 -4.92 -12.56
CA SER A 123 2.85 -4.09 -13.70
C SER A 123 3.14 -4.93 -14.93
N ALA A 124 2.88 -4.34 -16.10
CA ALA A 124 3.28 -4.86 -17.40
C ALA A 124 3.83 -3.71 -18.24
N TYR A 125 4.88 -3.98 -19.02
CA TYR A 125 5.41 -3.00 -19.97
C TYR A 125 4.78 -3.24 -21.33
N ARG A 126 4.09 -2.22 -21.86
CA ARG A 126 3.39 -2.30 -23.15
C ARG A 126 3.50 -0.97 -23.87
N GLU A 127 3.74 -1.02 -25.16
CA GLU A 127 3.71 0.17 -26.04
C GLU A 127 4.55 1.35 -25.54
N GLY A 128 5.74 1.05 -24.95
CA GLY A 128 6.67 2.08 -24.50
C GLY A 128 6.38 2.68 -23.13
N GLN A 129 5.42 2.13 -22.38
CA GLN A 129 5.06 2.59 -21.03
C GLN A 129 4.71 1.43 -20.10
N PHE A 130 4.73 1.68 -18.81
CA PHE A 130 4.21 0.74 -17.83
C PHE A 130 2.71 0.92 -17.63
N GLU A 131 1.98 -0.19 -17.67
CA GLU A 131 0.63 -0.32 -17.14
C GLU A 131 0.73 -0.91 -15.74
N VAL A 132 0.34 -0.14 -14.73
CA VAL A 132 0.40 -0.53 -13.32
C VAL A 132 -0.99 -0.60 -12.76
N LEU A 133 -1.41 -1.78 -12.32
CA LEU A 133 -2.64 -1.95 -11.56
C LEU A 133 -2.32 -1.83 -10.08
N VAL A 134 -2.87 -0.81 -9.45
CA VAL A 134 -2.79 -0.57 -8.02
C VAL A 134 -4.10 -1.01 -7.38
N GLY A 135 -4.07 -2.08 -6.60
CA GLY A 135 -5.19 -2.56 -5.79
C GLY A 135 -4.99 -2.19 -4.32
N LEU A 136 -6.04 -1.72 -3.68
CA LEU A 136 -6.05 -1.43 -2.24
C LEU A 136 -7.26 -2.10 -1.59
N GLY A 137 -7.03 -2.77 -0.46
CA GLY A 137 -8.04 -3.26 0.45
C GLY A 137 -7.83 -2.63 1.83
N LEU A 138 -8.89 -2.03 2.39
CA LEU A 138 -8.87 -1.39 3.70
C LEU A 138 -10.10 -1.80 4.49
N ASN A 139 -9.92 -2.35 5.68
CA ASN A 139 -11.00 -2.56 6.63
C ASN A 139 -11.54 -1.19 7.05
N PHE A 140 -12.72 -0.84 6.58
CA PHE A 140 -13.29 0.48 6.79
C PHE A 140 -14.34 0.48 7.90
N THR A 141 -15.37 -0.37 7.80
CA THR A 141 -16.37 -0.59 8.84
C THR A 141 -16.49 -2.05 9.28
N ASN A 142 -15.72 -2.95 8.66
CA ASN A 142 -15.70 -4.37 8.99
C ASN A 142 -14.67 -4.64 10.10
N SER A 143 -15.11 -4.74 11.35
CA SER A 143 -14.25 -4.93 12.54
C SER A 143 -13.65 -6.34 12.65
N ARG A 144 -14.00 -7.26 11.77
CA ARG A 144 -13.50 -8.64 11.81
C ARG A 144 -12.86 -9.04 10.48
N PRO A 145 -11.82 -9.85 10.53
CA PRO A 145 -11.24 -10.59 11.67
C PRO A 145 -10.27 -9.77 12.55
N THR A 146 -9.96 -8.52 12.18
CA THR A 146 -8.98 -7.67 12.89
C THR A 146 -9.63 -6.41 13.45
N THR A 147 -9.21 -5.24 13.01
CA THR A 147 -9.76 -3.92 13.34
C THR A 147 -10.07 -3.15 12.06
N CYS A 148 -10.75 -2.01 12.16
CA CYS A 148 -11.13 -1.18 11.03
C CYS A 148 -10.99 0.32 11.34
N VAL A 149 -11.07 1.16 10.29
CA VAL A 149 -10.97 2.62 10.42
C VAL A 149 -12.06 3.17 11.35
N ALA A 150 -13.29 2.64 11.28
CA ALA A 150 -14.39 3.07 12.13
C ALA A 150 -14.10 2.83 13.62
N ASP A 151 -13.55 1.66 13.99
CA ASP A 151 -13.21 1.32 15.37
C ASP A 151 -12.09 2.23 15.89
N LEU A 152 -11.06 2.45 15.07
CA LEU A 152 -9.94 3.36 15.41
C LEU A 152 -10.44 4.79 15.64
N LEU A 153 -11.35 5.27 14.76
CA LEU A 153 -11.93 6.60 14.90
C LEU A 153 -12.76 6.69 16.18
N ALA A 154 -13.64 5.73 16.43
CA ALA A 154 -14.49 5.69 17.63
C ALA A 154 -13.68 5.67 18.92
N ALA A 155 -12.57 4.91 18.94
CA ALA A 155 -11.70 4.80 20.10
C ALA A 155 -10.89 6.08 20.36
N ARG A 156 -10.39 6.74 19.31
CA ARG A 156 -9.48 7.89 19.45
C ARG A 156 -10.19 9.25 19.39
N ARG A 157 -11.35 9.28 18.75
CA ARG A 157 -12.16 10.51 18.53
C ARG A 157 -13.64 10.23 18.72
N PRO A 158 -14.08 9.95 19.95
CA PRO A 158 -15.49 9.76 20.25
C PRO A 158 -16.34 10.95 19.77
N GLY A 159 -17.40 10.68 19.03
CA GLY A 159 -18.28 11.71 18.50
C GLY A 159 -17.90 12.28 17.12
N CYS A 160 -16.74 11.94 16.56
CA CYS A 160 -16.43 12.29 15.18
C CYS A 160 -17.18 11.36 14.19
N SER A 161 -17.69 11.96 13.12
CA SER A 161 -18.37 11.20 12.05
C SER A 161 -17.38 10.52 11.14
N LEU A 162 -17.62 9.25 10.81
CA LEU A 162 -16.87 8.54 9.79
C LEU A 162 -17.20 9.16 8.43
N PRO A 163 -16.20 9.39 7.54
CA PRO A 163 -16.46 9.84 6.16
C PRO A 163 -17.26 8.79 5.40
N SER A 164 -17.92 9.17 4.31
CA SER A 164 -18.47 8.17 3.39
C SER A 164 -17.33 7.38 2.73
N ARG A 165 -17.63 6.12 2.35
CA ARG A 165 -16.67 5.27 1.65
C ARG A 165 -16.20 5.91 0.34
N GLU A 166 -17.11 6.57 -0.35
CA GLU A 166 -16.86 7.28 -1.62
C GLU A 166 -15.96 8.50 -1.41
N ALA A 167 -16.17 9.28 -0.36
CA ALA A 167 -15.31 10.41 -0.03
C ALA A 167 -13.87 9.96 0.32
N LEU A 168 -13.75 8.89 1.11
CA LEU A 168 -12.42 8.35 1.43
C LEU A 168 -11.74 7.78 0.19
N LEU A 169 -12.48 7.06 -0.68
CA LEU A 169 -11.95 6.56 -1.95
C LEU A 169 -11.44 7.69 -2.83
N ALA A 170 -12.21 8.75 -3.01
CA ALA A 170 -11.82 9.92 -3.79
C ALA A 170 -10.53 10.55 -3.22
N GLY A 171 -10.47 10.77 -1.91
CA GLY A 171 -9.28 11.34 -1.28
C GLY A 171 -8.03 10.45 -1.38
N ILE A 172 -8.19 9.11 -1.42
CA ILE A 172 -7.06 8.20 -1.66
C ILE A 172 -6.59 8.33 -3.12
N LEU A 173 -7.52 8.34 -4.08
CA LEU A 173 -7.18 8.44 -5.51
C LEU A 173 -6.51 9.78 -5.85
N GLU A 174 -7.00 10.90 -5.31
CA GLU A 174 -6.40 12.24 -5.49
C GLU A 174 -4.95 12.27 -4.99
N ARG A 175 -4.69 11.75 -3.77
CA ARG A 175 -3.33 11.68 -3.22
C ARG A 175 -2.43 10.73 -3.97
N LEU A 176 -2.97 9.59 -4.42
CA LEU A 176 -2.21 8.63 -5.23
C LEU A 176 -1.77 9.27 -6.55
N GLU A 177 -2.64 10.03 -7.21
CA GLU A 177 -2.32 10.77 -8.44
C GLU A 177 -1.20 11.80 -8.19
N GLU A 178 -1.32 12.59 -7.12
CA GLU A 178 -0.31 13.57 -6.71
C GLU A 178 1.05 12.91 -6.45
N HIS A 179 1.06 11.82 -5.69
CA HIS A 179 2.29 11.09 -5.36
C HIS A 179 2.88 10.40 -6.59
N ALA A 180 2.06 9.81 -7.45
CA ALA A 180 2.53 9.20 -8.70
C ALA A 180 3.17 10.25 -9.62
N GLY A 181 2.56 11.43 -9.76
CA GLY A 181 3.14 12.54 -10.50
C GLY A 181 4.47 13.04 -9.91
N THR A 182 4.58 13.07 -8.58
CA THR A 182 5.85 13.41 -7.88
C THR A 182 6.93 12.37 -8.18
N ILE A 183 6.60 11.07 -8.11
CA ILE A 183 7.56 10.00 -8.41
C ILE A 183 7.99 10.04 -9.89
N GLU A 184 7.06 10.29 -10.80
CA GLU A 184 7.37 10.40 -12.23
C GLU A 184 8.34 11.56 -12.50
N ALA A 185 8.11 12.72 -11.90
CA ALA A 185 8.93 13.91 -12.11
C ALA A 185 10.27 13.87 -11.37
N CYS A 186 10.28 13.46 -10.10
CA CYS A 186 11.40 13.67 -9.18
C CYS A 186 11.90 12.39 -8.48
N GLY A 187 11.30 11.22 -8.76
CA GLY A 187 11.57 10.00 -8.00
C GLY A 187 10.89 10.01 -6.62
N PHE A 188 11.20 9.01 -5.79
CA PHE A 188 10.53 8.83 -4.49
C PHE A 188 11.09 9.71 -3.37
N THR A 189 12.27 10.28 -3.54
CA THR A 189 12.97 11.07 -2.51
C THR A 189 12.09 12.15 -1.85
N PRO A 190 11.26 12.93 -2.57
CA PRO A 190 10.40 13.94 -1.95
C PRO A 190 9.33 13.36 -1.01
N LEU A 191 8.96 12.09 -1.17
CA LEU A 191 7.94 11.41 -0.36
C LEU A 191 8.54 10.56 0.76
N ARG A 192 9.86 10.35 0.77
CA ARG A 192 10.56 9.43 1.70
C ARG A 192 10.28 9.76 3.15
N ASP A 193 10.46 11.01 3.55
CA ASP A 193 10.31 11.44 4.94
C ASP A 193 8.86 11.27 5.41
N ALA A 194 7.88 11.64 4.58
CA ALA A 194 6.47 11.46 4.89
C ALA A 194 6.11 9.96 5.04
N TYR A 195 6.69 9.11 4.18
CA TYR A 195 6.48 7.66 4.24
C TYR A 195 7.10 7.06 5.49
N THR A 196 8.36 7.39 5.79
CA THR A 196 9.09 6.83 6.95
C THR A 196 8.59 7.38 8.29
N ALA A 197 8.00 8.57 8.32
CA ALA A 197 7.30 9.09 9.50
C ALA A 197 6.05 8.26 9.88
N LEU A 198 5.46 7.57 8.90
CA LEU A 198 4.25 6.76 9.07
C LEU A 198 4.49 5.25 9.07
N TRP A 199 5.72 4.80 8.95
CA TRP A 199 6.01 3.37 8.92
C TRP A 199 6.41 2.79 10.28
N LEU A 200 6.51 1.45 10.36
CA LEU A 200 6.76 0.73 11.62
C LEU A 200 8.23 0.35 11.87
N HIS A 201 9.17 0.74 10.98
CA HIS A 201 10.44 0.02 10.90
C HIS A 201 11.65 0.76 11.43
N THR A 202 11.61 2.09 11.60
CA THR A 202 12.75 2.84 12.15
C THR A 202 13.19 2.30 13.51
N GLY A 203 14.46 1.93 13.63
CA GLY A 203 15.03 1.40 14.86
C GLY A 203 14.69 -0.07 15.16
N GLN A 204 13.94 -0.73 14.29
CA GLN A 204 13.61 -2.15 14.46
C GLN A 204 14.86 -3.00 14.33
N GLU A 205 15.08 -3.90 15.31
CA GLU A 205 16.14 -4.90 15.24
C GLU A 205 15.68 -6.10 14.42
N VAL A 206 16.54 -6.52 13.49
CA VAL A 206 16.36 -7.71 12.66
C VAL A 206 17.51 -8.65 12.92
N ARG A 207 17.21 -9.91 13.29
CA ARG A 207 18.22 -10.94 13.56
C ARG A 207 18.33 -11.90 12.39
N PHE A 208 19.55 -12.17 11.96
CA PHE A 208 19.83 -13.28 11.05
C PHE A 208 19.96 -14.60 11.82
N GLU A 209 19.73 -15.72 11.11
CA GLU A 209 19.91 -17.07 11.70
C GLU A 209 21.38 -17.34 12.13
N ASP A 210 22.36 -16.66 11.52
CA ASP A 210 23.77 -16.73 11.87
C ASP A 210 24.17 -15.91 13.10
N GLY A 211 23.20 -15.25 13.75
CA GLY A 211 23.38 -14.49 14.98
C GLY A 211 23.63 -13.00 14.80
N ASP A 212 23.83 -12.52 13.57
CA ASP A 212 23.97 -11.10 13.29
C ASP A 212 22.68 -10.36 13.58
N THR A 213 22.81 -9.17 14.15
CA THR A 213 21.69 -8.26 14.38
C THR A 213 21.89 -6.97 13.59
N LEU A 214 20.90 -6.61 12.81
CA LEU A 214 20.83 -5.33 12.07
C LEU A 214 19.76 -4.43 12.69
N VAL A 215 19.95 -3.12 12.57
CA VAL A 215 18.99 -2.10 12.97
C VAL A 215 18.52 -1.39 11.72
N VAL A 216 17.22 -1.35 11.48
CA VAL A 216 16.62 -0.65 10.34
C VAL A 216 16.73 0.85 10.56
N GLU A 217 17.35 1.55 9.61
CA GLU A 217 17.58 3.00 9.67
C GLU A 217 16.65 3.78 8.74
N GLY A 218 16.25 3.17 7.61
CA GLY A 218 15.45 3.87 6.61
C GLY A 218 15.19 3.05 5.35
N LEU A 219 14.92 3.77 4.27
CA LEU A 219 14.84 3.24 2.92
C LEU A 219 16.07 3.66 2.12
N ALA A 220 16.67 2.70 1.43
CA ALA A 220 17.67 2.95 0.40
C ALA A 220 17.03 3.63 -0.84
N ASP A 221 17.85 4.12 -1.75
CA ASP A 221 17.36 4.72 -3.01
C ASP A 221 16.67 3.70 -3.92
N SER A 222 17.02 2.43 -3.77
CA SER A 222 16.34 1.29 -4.40
C SER A 222 14.92 1.04 -3.87
N GLY A 223 14.54 1.62 -2.72
CA GLY A 223 13.30 1.35 -2.00
C GLY A 223 13.37 0.15 -1.06
N PHE A 224 14.50 -0.54 -0.97
CA PHE A 224 14.70 -1.60 0.01
C PHE A 224 14.95 -1.02 1.40
N LEU A 225 14.80 -1.87 2.44
CA LEU A 225 15.13 -1.43 3.79
C LEU A 225 16.64 -1.23 3.90
N LEU A 226 17.05 -0.06 4.37
CA LEU A 226 18.42 0.21 4.75
C LEU A 226 18.61 -0.14 6.22
N ALA A 227 19.51 -1.07 6.51
CA ALA A 227 19.76 -1.49 7.88
C ALA A 227 21.28 -1.49 8.14
N ARG A 228 21.68 -1.19 9.38
CA ARG A 228 23.06 -1.15 9.83
C ARG A 228 23.34 -2.28 10.82
N ARG A 229 24.55 -2.87 10.75
CA ARG A 229 24.99 -3.87 11.74
C ARG A 229 25.04 -3.24 13.14
N LYS A 230 24.39 -3.88 14.11
CA LYS A 230 24.38 -3.42 15.49
C LYS A 230 25.79 -3.39 16.08
N GLY A 231 26.21 -2.21 16.52
CA GLY A 231 27.57 -1.98 17.04
C GLY A 231 28.65 -1.80 15.97
N GLY A 232 28.29 -1.74 14.70
CA GLY A 232 29.19 -1.48 13.57
C GLY A 232 28.72 -0.34 12.65
N SER A 233 29.47 -0.07 11.60
CA SER A 233 29.17 0.95 10.57
C SER A 233 28.69 0.34 9.24
N GLU A 234 28.72 -0.97 9.10
CA GLU A 234 28.37 -1.67 7.87
C GLU A 234 26.86 -1.62 7.61
N THR A 235 26.45 -1.24 6.41
CA THR A 235 25.06 -1.11 6.00
C THR A 235 24.67 -2.16 4.98
N PHE A 236 23.41 -2.56 4.99
CA PHE A 236 22.84 -3.59 4.13
C PHE A 236 21.49 -3.14 3.58
N GLU A 237 21.21 -3.50 2.33
CA GLU A 237 19.86 -3.41 1.77
C GLU A 237 19.14 -4.75 1.91
N LEU A 238 17.95 -4.73 2.54
CA LEU A 238 17.14 -5.90 2.79
C LEU A 238 15.98 -5.95 1.81
N HIS A 239 15.96 -6.98 0.97
CA HIS A 239 14.96 -7.19 -0.08
C HIS A 239 13.70 -7.90 0.47
N PRO A 240 12.49 -7.54 0.00
CA PRO A 240 11.26 -8.13 0.48
C PRO A 240 11.08 -9.60 0.10
N ASP A 241 11.68 -10.02 -1.02
CA ASP A 241 11.49 -11.36 -1.61
C ASP A 241 12.72 -12.27 -1.47
N GLY A 242 13.88 -11.72 -1.09
CA GLY A 242 15.14 -12.45 -0.91
C GLY A 242 15.30 -13.10 0.46
N ASN A 243 14.62 -12.55 1.44
CA ASN A 243 14.71 -12.97 2.83
C ASN A 243 13.29 -13.03 3.41
N ARG A 244 12.94 -14.11 4.07
CA ARG A 244 11.71 -14.15 4.87
C ARG A 244 11.92 -13.30 6.13
N LEU A 245 11.62 -12.02 6.05
CA LEU A 245 11.63 -11.13 7.18
C LEU A 245 10.32 -11.32 7.95
N ASP A 246 10.40 -11.97 9.08
CA ASP A 246 9.33 -11.99 10.06
C ASP A 246 9.46 -10.76 10.95
N PHE A 247 8.65 -9.74 10.66
CA PHE A 247 8.65 -8.48 11.41
C PHE A 247 8.20 -8.61 12.87
N TRP A 248 7.53 -9.72 13.23
CA TRP A 248 7.05 -9.93 14.60
C TRP A 248 8.13 -10.56 15.47
N THR A 249 8.91 -11.47 14.90
CA THR A 249 10.03 -12.12 15.62
C THR A 249 11.36 -11.44 15.37
N GLY A 250 11.43 -10.53 14.38
CA GLY A 250 12.67 -9.90 13.94
C GLY A 250 13.66 -10.90 13.33
N LEU A 251 13.19 -12.06 12.89
CA LEU A 251 14.04 -13.10 12.31
C LEU A 251 14.12 -12.96 10.79
N LEU A 252 15.33 -12.89 10.27
CA LEU A 252 15.61 -12.87 8.83
C LEU A 252 16.23 -14.20 8.42
N ARG A 253 15.59 -14.89 7.48
CA ARG A 253 16.14 -16.12 6.88
C ARG A 253 16.78 -15.78 5.54
N ARG A 254 18.07 -16.04 5.39
CA ARG A 254 18.73 -15.99 4.09
C ARG A 254 18.16 -17.07 3.19
N ARG A 255 17.73 -16.72 1.98
CA ARG A 255 17.49 -17.71 0.95
C ARG A 255 18.85 -18.19 0.47
N VAL A 256 19.18 -19.45 0.68
CA VAL A 256 20.29 -20.10 -0.01
C VAL A 256 19.86 -20.22 -1.47
N PRO A 257 20.61 -19.69 -2.46
CA PRO A 257 20.32 -19.99 -3.86
C PRO A 257 20.45 -21.51 -4.04
N ASP A 258 19.42 -22.12 -4.66
CA ASP A 258 19.49 -23.51 -5.14
C ASP A 258 20.54 -23.64 -6.24
#